data_fb6d270ad86516c5d137ffc08ee4c5c3
#
_entry.id   fb6d270ad86516c5d137ffc08ee4c5c3
#
_cell.length_a   1.000
_cell.length_b   1.000
_cell.length_c   1.000
_cell.angle_alpha   90.00
_cell.angle_beta   90.00
_cell.angle_gamma   90.00
#
_symmetry.space_group_name_H-M   'P 1'
#
loop_
_entity.id
_entity.type
_entity.pdbx_description
1 polymer ?
#
loop_
_entity_poly.entity_id
_entity_poly.type
_entity_poly.pdbx_seq_one_letter_code
_entity_poly.pdbx_strand_id
1 'polypeptide(L)'
;MNYLIEQLDQIPSTLCPCGDTHRAFTGTNEVASIHLVDISKDSRAHYHQKMTEIYLILEGEGHMELDGEMIPVKPLTTVLIKPGCRHRAVGKIRIVNIPIPAYDPEDEFFDD
;
A
#
# COMPACT_ATOMS: atom_id res chain seq x y z
N MET A 1 3.71 -24.94 12.58
CA MET A 1 4.51 -23.75 12.95
C MET A 1 3.58 -22.56 13.13
N ASN A 2 3.91 -21.72 14.10
CA ASN A 2 3.07 -20.57 14.43
C ASN A 2 3.63 -19.26 13.84
N TYR A 3 4.42 -19.35 12.77
CA TYR A 3 4.99 -18.16 12.13
C TYR A 3 5.31 -18.41 10.65
N LEU A 4 5.44 -17.30 9.92
CA LEU A 4 5.94 -17.27 8.55
C LEU A 4 7.05 -16.22 8.49
N ILE A 5 8.07 -16.46 7.67
CA ILE A 5 9.16 -15.51 7.45
C ILE A 5 9.37 -15.35 5.96
N GLU A 6 9.39 -14.11 5.48
CA GLU A 6 9.75 -13.78 4.11
C GLU A 6 10.64 -12.54 4.10
N GLN A 7 11.59 -12.51 3.18
CA GLN A 7 12.49 -11.37 3.01
C GLN A 7 11.95 -10.51 1.87
N LEU A 8 11.41 -9.35 2.18
CA LEU A 8 10.69 -8.50 1.21
C LEU A 8 11.52 -8.17 -0.03
N ASP A 9 12.78 -7.81 0.15
CA ASP A 9 13.63 -7.39 -0.96
C ASP A 9 14.11 -8.56 -1.83
N GLN A 10 13.86 -9.80 -1.42
CA GLN A 10 14.17 -11.00 -2.20
C GLN A 10 12.95 -11.60 -2.89
N ILE A 11 11.77 -11.09 -2.61
CA ILE A 11 10.55 -11.48 -3.31
C ILE A 11 10.56 -10.80 -4.67
N PRO A 12 10.33 -11.54 -5.78
CA PRO A 12 10.24 -10.91 -7.10
C PRO A 12 9.21 -9.79 -7.12
N SER A 13 9.56 -8.67 -7.76
CA SER A 13 8.63 -7.55 -7.86
C SER A 13 7.50 -7.86 -8.84
N THR A 14 6.35 -7.27 -8.56
CA THR A 14 5.18 -7.25 -9.44
C THR A 14 4.88 -5.80 -9.77
N LEU A 15 4.49 -5.52 -11.00
CA LEU A 15 4.08 -4.17 -11.38
C LEU A 15 2.70 -3.87 -10.82
N CYS A 16 2.57 -2.69 -10.24
CA CYS A 16 1.27 -2.12 -9.91
C CYS A 16 1.12 -0.81 -10.72
N PRO A 17 -0.09 -0.22 -10.82
CA PRO A 17 -0.24 1.07 -11.51
C PRO A 17 0.63 2.19 -10.92
N CYS A 18 1.07 2.07 -9.68
CA CYS A 18 1.88 3.05 -8.96
C CYS A 18 3.39 2.83 -9.09
N GLY A 19 3.83 1.63 -9.53
CA GLY A 19 5.25 1.29 -9.63
C GLY A 19 5.51 -0.18 -9.41
N ASP A 20 6.56 -0.51 -8.64
CA ASP A 20 6.93 -1.88 -8.32
C ASP A 20 6.54 -2.23 -6.88
N THR A 21 6.06 -3.46 -6.69
CA THR A 21 5.68 -3.93 -5.36
C THR A 21 6.22 -5.33 -5.10
N HIS A 22 6.73 -5.54 -3.87
CA HIS A 22 7.12 -6.84 -3.34
C HIS A 22 6.12 -7.20 -2.25
N ARG A 23 5.44 -8.34 -2.38
CA ARG A 23 4.34 -8.70 -1.49
C ARG A 23 4.64 -9.94 -0.69
N ALA A 24 4.68 -9.80 0.64
CA ALA A 24 4.87 -10.92 1.57
C ALA A 24 3.54 -11.33 2.20
N PHE A 25 3.42 -12.62 2.48
CA PHE A 25 2.29 -13.25 3.18
C PHE A 25 0.96 -13.18 2.43
N THR A 26 1.01 -13.02 1.10
CA THR A 26 -0.18 -13.09 0.27
C THR A 26 -0.55 -14.54 -0.01
N GLY A 27 -1.85 -14.86 0.11
CA GLY A 27 -2.34 -16.21 -0.18
C GLY A 27 -1.97 -17.28 0.85
N THR A 28 -1.31 -16.90 1.95
CA THR A 28 -0.85 -17.84 2.97
C THR A 28 -1.58 -17.67 4.30
N ASN A 29 -2.29 -16.58 4.47
CA ASN A 29 -3.09 -16.30 5.65
C ASN A 29 -4.14 -15.23 5.32
N GLU A 30 -5.12 -15.06 6.20
CA GLU A 30 -6.20 -14.09 5.99
C GLU A 30 -6.06 -12.84 6.86
N VAL A 31 -5.07 -12.79 7.75
CA VAL A 31 -4.98 -11.73 8.76
C VAL A 31 -4.39 -10.45 8.19
N ALA A 32 -3.23 -10.55 7.55
CA ALA A 32 -2.53 -9.39 7.03
C ALA A 32 -1.48 -9.81 6.01
N SER A 33 -1.14 -8.91 5.10
CA SER A 33 0.04 -9.02 4.25
C SER A 33 0.88 -7.77 4.43
N ILE A 34 2.12 -7.79 3.94
CA ILE A 34 3.00 -6.63 4.01
C ILE A 34 3.69 -6.46 2.67
N HIS A 35 3.65 -5.25 2.14
CA HIS A 35 4.13 -4.93 0.81
C HIS A 35 5.17 -3.84 0.87
N LEU A 36 6.28 -4.04 0.17
CA LEU A 36 7.26 -2.98 -0.08
C LEU A 36 6.95 -2.42 -1.46
N VAL A 37 6.65 -1.14 -1.53
CA VAL A 37 6.20 -0.50 -2.78
C VAL A 37 7.09 0.68 -3.12
N ASP A 38 7.64 0.66 -4.34
CA ASP A 38 8.36 1.78 -4.90
C ASP A 38 7.40 2.56 -5.80
N ILE A 39 6.92 3.69 -5.29
CA ILE A 39 5.99 4.56 -6.01
C ILE A 39 6.80 5.40 -6.99
N SER A 40 6.47 5.29 -8.27
CA SER A 40 7.16 6.03 -9.34
C SER A 40 6.19 6.67 -10.33
N LYS A 41 4.90 6.37 -10.22
CA LYS A 41 3.86 6.89 -11.11
C LYS A 41 2.66 7.32 -10.31
N ASP A 42 2.02 8.40 -10.73
CA ASP A 42 0.77 8.85 -10.12
C ASP A 42 -0.37 7.97 -10.64
N SER A 43 -0.93 7.16 -9.78
CA SER A 43 -2.07 6.30 -10.09
C SER A 43 -3.37 7.02 -9.79
N ARG A 44 -4.48 6.45 -10.27
CA ARG A 44 -5.81 6.94 -9.90
C ARG A 44 -6.07 6.70 -8.42
N ALA A 45 -6.82 7.60 -7.79
CA ALA A 45 -7.31 7.36 -6.45
C ALA A 45 -8.26 6.16 -6.46
N HIS A 46 -8.13 5.31 -5.47
CA HIS A 46 -8.94 4.10 -5.32
C HIS A 46 -9.36 3.94 -3.85
N TYR A 47 -10.24 2.99 -3.60
CA TYR A 47 -10.67 2.69 -2.24
C TYR A 47 -10.94 1.20 -2.09
N HIS A 48 -11.00 0.76 -0.84
CA HIS A 48 -11.32 -0.61 -0.47
C HIS A 48 -12.59 -0.63 0.36
N GLN A 49 -13.34 -1.71 0.29
CA GLN A 49 -14.58 -1.87 1.07
C GLN A 49 -14.35 -2.67 2.34
N LYS A 50 -13.34 -3.55 2.35
CA LYS A 50 -13.04 -4.44 3.47
C LYS A 50 -11.71 -4.14 4.11
N MET A 51 -10.67 -3.91 3.29
CA MET A 51 -9.30 -3.71 3.80
C MET A 51 -9.16 -2.36 4.48
N THR A 52 -8.49 -2.39 5.63
CA THR A 52 -7.81 -1.24 6.23
C THR A 52 -6.36 -1.36 5.81
N GLU A 53 -5.71 -0.26 5.49
CA GLU A 53 -4.29 -0.26 5.14
C GLU A 53 -3.51 0.66 6.06
N ILE A 54 -2.30 0.21 6.43
CA ILE A 54 -1.35 1.05 7.14
C ILE A 54 -0.18 1.31 6.20
N TYR A 55 0.11 2.58 5.96
CA TYR A 55 1.27 3.00 5.16
C TYR A 55 2.34 3.55 6.07
N LEU A 56 3.58 3.17 5.81
CA LEU A 56 4.77 3.75 6.44
C LEU A 56 5.69 4.23 5.33
N ILE A 57 5.99 5.52 5.33
CA ILE A 57 6.93 6.10 4.37
C ILE A 57 8.35 5.77 4.81
N LEU A 58 9.13 5.12 3.93
CA LEU A 58 10.52 4.76 4.22
C LEU A 58 11.51 5.75 3.65
N GLU A 59 11.29 6.18 2.41
CA GLU A 59 12.23 7.04 1.67
C GLU A 59 11.46 8.01 0.80
N GLY A 60 12.06 9.16 0.55
CA GLY A 60 11.52 10.17 -0.35
C GLY A 60 10.56 11.13 0.35
N GLU A 61 10.14 12.12 -0.40
CA GLU A 61 9.14 13.08 0.01
C GLU A 61 8.12 13.22 -1.09
N GLY A 62 6.86 13.29 -0.72
CA GLY A 62 5.76 13.40 -1.65
C GLY A 62 4.50 13.72 -0.92
N HIS A 63 3.39 13.23 -1.42
CA HIS A 63 2.06 13.49 -0.86
C HIS A 63 1.23 12.22 -0.84
N MET A 64 0.29 12.16 0.08
CA MET A 64 -0.86 11.25 0.02
C MET A 64 -2.09 12.08 -0.25
N GLU A 65 -2.84 11.72 -1.29
CA GLU A 65 -4.17 12.26 -1.50
C GLU A 65 -5.16 11.38 -0.75
N LEU A 66 -5.84 11.97 0.23
CA LEU A 66 -6.77 11.27 1.12
C LEU A 66 -8.12 11.99 1.09
N ASP A 67 -9.12 11.34 0.49
CA ASP A 67 -10.46 11.93 0.28
C ASP A 67 -10.41 13.33 -0.33
N GLY A 68 -9.55 13.51 -1.34
CA GLY A 68 -9.40 14.77 -2.05
C GLY A 68 -8.42 15.76 -1.43
N GLU A 69 -7.90 15.49 -0.24
CA GLU A 69 -6.90 16.35 0.40
C GLU A 69 -5.49 15.87 0.08
N MET A 70 -4.65 16.80 -0.36
CA MET A 70 -3.26 16.52 -0.69
C MET A 70 -2.40 16.81 0.55
N ILE A 71 -1.93 15.74 1.20
CA ILE A 71 -1.21 15.84 2.48
C ILE A 71 0.26 15.49 2.25
N PRO A 72 1.20 16.39 2.61
CA PRO A 72 2.63 16.10 2.45
C PRO A 72 3.08 15.00 3.41
N VAL A 73 3.94 14.13 2.89
CA VAL A 73 4.51 13.02 3.68
C VAL A 73 6.02 12.99 3.51
N LYS A 74 6.71 12.44 4.50
CA LYS A 74 8.16 12.27 4.54
C LYS A 74 8.49 10.97 5.26
N PRO A 75 9.77 10.56 5.30
CA PRO A 75 10.13 9.33 6.01
C PRO A 75 9.60 9.30 7.43
N LEU A 76 9.07 8.15 7.81
CA LEU A 76 8.42 7.83 9.08
C LEU A 76 7.01 8.42 9.27
N THR A 77 6.48 9.11 8.28
CA THR A 77 5.04 9.41 8.28
C THR A 77 4.26 8.10 8.17
N THR A 78 3.27 7.93 9.02
CA THR A 78 2.36 6.78 8.98
C THR A 78 0.95 7.25 8.65
N VAL A 79 0.22 6.44 7.88
CA VAL A 79 -1.15 6.73 7.48
C VAL A 79 -1.98 5.48 7.70
N LEU A 80 -3.09 5.61 8.42
CA LEU A 80 -4.06 4.52 8.52
C LEU A 80 -5.25 4.86 7.63
N ILE A 81 -5.49 4.03 6.63
CA ILE A 81 -6.51 4.23 5.62
C ILE A 81 -7.66 3.28 5.89
N LYS A 82 -8.80 3.83 6.26
CA LYS A 82 -10.01 3.05 6.57
C LYS A 82 -10.76 2.68 5.28
N PRO A 83 -11.56 1.61 5.32
CA PRO A 83 -12.44 1.30 4.20
C PRO A 83 -13.25 2.52 3.75
N GLY A 84 -13.36 2.71 2.45
CA GLY A 84 -14.08 3.84 1.85
C GLY A 84 -13.24 5.08 1.60
N CYS A 85 -12.09 5.22 2.23
CA CYS A 85 -11.21 6.37 1.99
C CYS A 85 -10.62 6.30 0.59
N ARG A 86 -10.86 7.32 -0.24
CA ARG A 86 -10.24 7.45 -1.57
C ARG A 86 -8.82 7.92 -1.39
N HIS A 87 -7.86 7.17 -1.91
CA HIS A 87 -6.45 7.46 -1.66
C HIS A 87 -5.54 7.10 -2.82
N ARG A 88 -4.42 7.80 -2.89
CA ARG A 88 -3.29 7.48 -3.76
C ARG A 88 -2.02 8.13 -3.20
N ALA A 89 -0.88 7.52 -3.51
CA ALA A 89 0.41 8.12 -3.23
C ALA A 89 0.86 8.95 -4.44
N VAL A 90 1.48 10.09 -4.21
CA VAL A 90 1.92 11.02 -5.25
C VAL A 90 3.39 11.36 -5.01
N GLY A 91 4.20 11.27 -6.08
CA GLY A 91 5.63 11.54 -6.03
C GLY A 91 6.44 10.27 -6.05
N LYS A 92 7.76 10.41 -5.87
CA LYS A 92 8.68 9.28 -5.81
C LYS A 92 8.99 8.96 -4.36
N ILE A 93 8.29 7.97 -3.83
CA ILE A 93 8.45 7.56 -2.43
C ILE A 93 8.48 6.04 -2.35
N ARG A 94 9.16 5.54 -1.33
CA ARG A 94 9.20 4.12 -1.01
C ARG A 94 8.42 3.91 0.27
N ILE A 95 7.47 3.00 0.23
CA ILE A 95 6.55 2.77 1.34
C ILE A 95 6.47 1.30 1.71
N VAL A 96 6.10 1.06 2.97
CA VAL A 96 5.55 -0.23 3.41
C VAL A 96 4.05 -0.06 3.50
N ASN A 97 3.32 -0.99 2.93
CA ASN A 97 1.86 -1.04 2.98
C ASN A 97 1.44 -2.35 3.64
N ILE A 98 0.57 -2.24 4.65
CA ILE A 98 0.07 -3.41 5.40
C ILE A 98 -1.44 -3.46 5.25
N PRO A 99 -1.96 -4.28 4.31
CA PRO A 99 -3.41 -4.54 4.21
C PRO A 99 -3.90 -5.48 5.31
N ILE A 100 -5.02 -5.15 5.92
CA ILE A 100 -5.71 -5.93 6.94
C ILE A 100 -7.21 -5.96 6.61
N PRO A 101 -7.81 -7.11 6.27
CA PRO A 101 -7.20 -8.43 6.11
C PRO A 101 -6.14 -8.46 5.00
N ALA A 102 -5.49 -9.61 4.83
CA ALA A 102 -4.46 -9.78 3.81
C ALA A 102 -4.97 -9.34 2.42
N TYR A 103 -4.05 -8.83 1.61
CA TYR A 103 -4.35 -8.25 0.30
C TYR A 103 -5.28 -9.14 -0.54
N ASP A 104 -6.35 -8.50 -1.02
CA ASP A 104 -7.33 -9.08 -1.93
C ASP A 104 -7.43 -8.14 -3.15
N PRO A 105 -6.96 -8.56 -4.32
CA PRO A 105 -7.01 -7.70 -5.51
C PRO A 105 -8.43 -7.38 -5.98
N GLU A 106 -9.44 -8.16 -5.55
CA GLU A 106 -10.82 -7.88 -5.89
C GLU A 106 -11.45 -6.78 -5.03
N ASP A 107 -10.80 -6.44 -3.92
CA ASP A 107 -11.26 -5.37 -3.02
C ASP A 107 -10.57 -4.04 -3.37
N GLU A 108 -10.63 -3.67 -4.63
CA GLU A 108 -10.10 -2.40 -5.11
C GLU A 108 -11.11 -1.78 -6.07
N PHE A 109 -11.51 -0.56 -5.78
CA PHE A 109 -12.57 0.13 -6.51
C PHE A 109 -12.15 1.55 -6.87
N PHE A 110 -12.72 2.05 -7.95
CA PHE A 110 -12.48 3.39 -8.45
C PHE A 110 -13.80 4.12 -8.61
N ASP A 111 -13.78 5.42 -8.42
CA ASP A 111 -14.92 6.26 -8.76
C ASP A 111 -14.92 6.50 -10.27
N ASP A 112 -16.09 6.57 -10.84
CA ASP A 112 -16.27 6.84 -12.28
C ASP A 112 -16.00 8.31 -12.62
#